data_029ed7b6b02edc7d206cb630538f193a
#
_entry.id   029ed7b6b02edc7d206cb630538f193a
#
_cell.length_a   1.000
_cell.length_b   1.000
_cell.length_c   1.000
_cell.angle_alpha   90.00
_cell.angle_beta   90.00
_cell.angle_gamma   90.00
#
_symmetry.space_group_name_H-M   'P 1'
#
loop_
_entity.id
_entity.type
_entity.pdbx_description
1 polymer ?
#
loop_
_entity_poly.entity_id
_entity_poly.type
_entity_poly.pdbx_seq_one_letter_code
_entity_poly.pdbx_strand_id
1 'polypeptide(L)'
;MESIRVARKALILALLLAAAPLTGAPAATLSPATTFTQGAVKVTETRTPARRLDLEVVVPATVEQVWAAFTTADGLVTWLGPSAKVRMELGGEWEVSFGAGAPAGGNVLSWLPMEMLSVHAMAPEWFPTVRRDRTIAVFRFEPVGERQTRVRLAQIGWKDGEEWDRAFEYLGKGNAELLNMLHRRFAEGPTDWKAMMAKPADRAEKKEK
;
A
#
# COMPACT_ATOMS: atom_id res chain seq x y z
N MET A 1 22.91 -65.56 -46.08
CA MET A 1 21.92 -64.56 -45.58
C MET A 1 22.40 -64.08 -44.22
N GLU A 2 23.13 -62.95 -44.21
CA GLU A 2 23.83 -62.43 -43.06
C GLU A 2 22.96 -61.45 -42.32
N SER A 3 22.89 -61.67 -41.00
CA SER A 3 22.19 -60.77 -40.05
C SER A 3 23.14 -59.67 -39.58
N ILE A 4 22.87 -58.46 -39.98
CA ILE A 4 23.63 -57.28 -39.54
C ILE A 4 23.15 -56.91 -38.14
N ARG A 5 24.03 -57.08 -37.12
CA ARG A 5 23.84 -56.57 -35.77
C ARG A 5 24.27 -55.09 -35.73
N VAL A 6 23.34 -54.18 -35.54
CA VAL A 6 23.61 -52.76 -35.27
C VAL A 6 23.86 -52.58 -33.77
N ALA A 7 25.11 -52.33 -33.41
CA ALA A 7 25.49 -51.98 -32.03
C ALA A 7 25.15 -50.53 -31.75
N ARG A 8 24.20 -50.31 -30.81
CA ARG A 8 23.91 -49.01 -30.26
C ARG A 8 24.98 -48.62 -29.22
N LYS A 9 25.92 -47.72 -29.58
CA LYS A 9 26.79 -47.08 -28.64
C LYS A 9 26.02 -45.98 -27.88
N ALA A 10 25.72 -46.21 -26.60
CA ALA A 10 25.21 -45.18 -25.71
C ALA A 10 26.36 -44.24 -25.34
N LEU A 11 26.25 -43.00 -25.81
CA LEU A 11 27.21 -41.91 -25.42
C LEU A 11 26.70 -41.35 -24.07
N ILE A 12 27.35 -41.74 -22.98
CA ILE A 12 27.12 -41.14 -21.65
C ILE A 12 27.92 -39.84 -21.62
N LEU A 13 27.23 -38.71 -21.80
CA LEU A 13 27.81 -37.38 -21.58
C LEU A 13 27.80 -37.08 -20.07
N ALA A 14 28.94 -37.29 -19.42
CA ALA A 14 29.14 -36.89 -18.03
C ALA A 14 29.24 -35.36 -17.95
N LEU A 15 28.17 -34.69 -17.50
CA LEU A 15 28.17 -33.27 -17.20
C LEU A 15 28.89 -33.05 -15.87
N LEU A 16 30.16 -32.70 -15.89
CA LEU A 16 30.91 -32.23 -14.71
C LEU A 16 30.33 -30.87 -14.31
N LEU A 17 29.42 -30.83 -13.36
CA LEU A 17 29.01 -29.62 -12.69
C LEU A 17 30.16 -29.16 -11.79
N ALA A 18 30.94 -28.20 -12.26
CA ALA A 18 31.88 -27.48 -11.39
C ALA A 18 31.07 -26.66 -10.39
N ALA A 19 31.03 -27.14 -9.15
CA ALA A 19 30.49 -26.36 -8.04
C ALA A 19 31.40 -25.16 -7.77
N ALA A 20 31.05 -24.00 -8.33
CA ALA A 20 31.65 -22.75 -7.91
C ALA A 20 31.26 -22.50 -6.45
N PRO A 21 32.19 -22.08 -5.58
CA PRO A 21 31.84 -21.70 -4.23
C PRO A 21 30.87 -20.53 -4.30
N LEU A 22 29.66 -20.69 -3.77
CA LEU A 22 28.74 -19.60 -3.47
C LEU A 22 29.47 -18.71 -2.44
N THR A 23 30.21 -17.72 -2.91
CA THR A 23 30.65 -16.63 -2.05
C THR A 23 29.36 -15.95 -1.60
N GLY A 24 28.99 -16.23 -0.34
CA GLY A 24 27.83 -15.63 0.29
C GLY A 24 27.92 -14.11 0.13
N ALA A 25 26.96 -13.52 -0.53
CA ALA A 25 26.81 -12.07 -0.52
C ALA A 25 26.79 -11.65 0.97
N PRO A 26 27.51 -10.59 1.36
CA PRO A 26 27.50 -10.13 2.73
C PRO A 26 26.03 -9.89 3.12
N ALA A 27 25.62 -10.45 4.25
CA ALA A 27 24.27 -10.19 4.80
C ALA A 27 24.13 -8.68 4.90
N ALA A 28 23.22 -8.10 4.12
CA ALA A 28 22.95 -6.67 4.15
C ALA A 28 22.58 -6.32 5.60
N THR A 29 23.45 -5.56 6.25
CA THR A 29 23.19 -5.03 7.59
C THR A 29 22.00 -4.10 7.44
N LEU A 30 20.80 -4.55 7.85
CA LEU A 30 19.61 -3.71 7.85
C LEU A 30 19.91 -2.52 8.76
N SER A 31 19.91 -1.31 8.21
CA SER A 31 19.95 -0.11 9.04
C SER A 31 18.76 -0.12 9.98
N PRO A 32 18.91 0.37 11.22
CA PRO A 32 17.84 0.34 12.18
C PRO A 32 16.62 1.08 11.62
N ALA A 33 15.50 0.36 11.52
CA ALA A 33 14.23 0.95 11.16
C ALA A 33 13.77 1.83 12.34
N THR A 34 13.28 3.04 12.07
CA THR A 34 12.67 3.89 13.08
C THR A 34 11.20 3.52 13.22
N THR A 35 10.77 3.19 14.43
CA THR A 35 9.37 2.86 14.71
C THR A 35 8.78 3.86 15.69
N PHE A 36 7.58 4.38 15.39
CA PHE A 36 6.81 5.28 16.25
C PHE A 36 5.31 5.01 16.10
N THR A 37 4.51 5.65 16.95
CA THR A 37 3.04 5.54 16.88
C THR A 37 2.45 6.93 16.60
N GLN A 38 1.47 7.00 15.68
CA GLN A 38 0.69 8.19 15.38
C GLN A 38 -0.81 7.84 15.47
N GLY A 39 -1.49 8.30 16.53
CA GLY A 39 -2.87 7.87 16.81
C GLY A 39 -2.94 6.37 17.08
N ALA A 40 -3.83 5.67 16.39
CA ALA A 40 -3.97 4.21 16.45
C ALA A 40 -2.96 3.46 15.55
N VAL A 41 -2.12 4.17 14.80
CA VAL A 41 -1.27 3.60 13.75
C VAL A 41 0.16 3.44 14.23
N LYS A 42 0.71 2.23 14.08
CA LYS A 42 2.15 1.95 14.20
C LYS A 42 2.82 2.21 12.85
N VAL A 43 3.86 3.02 12.84
CA VAL A 43 4.64 3.41 11.66
C VAL A 43 6.06 2.87 11.81
N THR A 44 6.60 2.26 10.78
CA THR A 44 8.00 1.84 10.69
C THR A 44 8.60 2.38 9.40
N GLU A 45 9.62 3.22 9.53
CA GLU A 45 10.39 3.77 8.42
C GLU A 45 11.69 3.01 8.25
N THR A 46 11.89 2.40 7.11
CA THR A 46 13.16 1.76 6.72
C THR A 46 13.78 2.58 5.60
N ARG A 47 15.06 2.98 5.74
CA ARG A 47 15.75 3.82 4.75
C ARG A 47 16.79 3.06 3.93
N THR A 48 17.36 1.99 4.46
CA THR A 48 18.38 1.17 3.78
C THR A 48 18.17 -0.32 4.08
N PRO A 49 18.56 -1.26 3.18
CA PRO A 49 19.12 -1.04 1.85
C PRO A 49 18.07 -0.50 0.85
N ALA A 50 16.78 -0.68 1.09
CA ALA A 50 15.70 -0.15 0.28
C ALA A 50 14.71 0.63 1.16
N ARG A 51 14.32 1.81 0.73
CA ARG A 51 13.34 2.62 1.46
C ARG A 51 11.98 1.97 1.45
N ARG A 52 11.34 1.91 2.61
CA ARG A 52 10.00 1.39 2.80
C ARG A 52 9.31 2.07 3.98
N LEU A 53 8.04 2.36 3.81
CA LEU A 53 7.14 2.73 4.88
C LEU A 53 6.25 1.54 5.19
N ASP A 54 6.22 1.09 6.43
CA ASP A 54 5.31 0.07 6.91
C ASP A 54 4.42 0.68 8.00
N LEU A 55 3.11 0.59 7.79
CA LEU A 55 2.11 1.10 8.72
C LEU A 55 1.14 -0.01 9.06
N GLU A 56 0.70 -0.02 10.31
CA GLU A 56 -0.23 -1.04 10.80
C GLU A 56 -1.28 -0.39 11.71
N VAL A 57 -2.52 -0.79 11.53
CA VAL A 57 -3.64 -0.46 12.40
C VAL A 57 -4.57 -1.66 12.57
N VAL A 58 -5.19 -1.80 13.72
CA VAL A 58 -6.30 -2.74 13.94
C VAL A 58 -7.59 -1.94 13.95
N VAL A 59 -8.55 -2.33 13.12
CA VAL A 59 -9.88 -1.69 13.03
C VAL A 59 -10.97 -2.61 13.57
N PRO A 60 -12.01 -2.08 14.25
CA PRO A 60 -13.09 -2.87 14.83
C PRO A 60 -14.15 -3.24 13.76
N ALA A 61 -13.77 -4.04 12.78
CA ALA A 61 -14.63 -4.48 11.68
C ALA A 61 -14.20 -5.85 11.16
N THR A 62 -15.10 -6.56 10.47
CA THR A 62 -14.75 -7.81 9.78
C THR A 62 -13.92 -7.51 8.53
N VAL A 63 -13.17 -8.49 8.04
CA VAL A 63 -12.33 -8.34 6.86
C VAL A 63 -13.17 -8.00 5.61
N GLU A 64 -14.39 -8.51 5.50
CA GLU A 64 -15.32 -8.21 4.41
C GLU A 64 -15.73 -6.74 4.41
N GLN A 65 -16.03 -6.20 5.60
CA GLN A 65 -16.38 -4.79 5.77
C GLN A 65 -15.20 -3.87 5.41
N VAL A 66 -13.99 -4.24 5.86
CA VAL A 66 -12.77 -3.50 5.52
C VAL A 66 -12.46 -3.60 4.04
N TRP A 67 -12.58 -4.79 3.45
CA TRP A 67 -12.39 -5.00 2.01
C TRP A 67 -13.34 -4.13 1.19
N ALA A 68 -14.64 -4.13 1.50
CA ALA A 68 -15.62 -3.29 0.82
C ALA A 68 -15.31 -1.79 0.94
N ALA A 69 -14.76 -1.34 2.08
CA ALA A 69 -14.34 0.05 2.28
C ALA A 69 -13.17 0.46 1.36
N PHE A 70 -12.36 -0.47 0.88
CA PHE A 70 -11.25 -0.22 -0.05
C PHE A 70 -11.61 -0.43 -1.51
N THR A 71 -12.55 -1.31 -1.82
CA THR A 71 -12.74 -1.84 -3.18
C THR A 71 -14.01 -1.35 -3.86
N THR A 72 -14.76 -0.47 -3.22
CA THR A 72 -15.94 0.17 -3.81
C THR A 72 -15.85 1.69 -3.68
N ALA A 73 -16.45 2.43 -4.62
CA ALA A 73 -16.53 3.88 -4.55
C ALA A 73 -17.31 4.32 -3.29
N ASP A 74 -18.45 3.67 -3.02
CA ASP A 74 -19.25 3.93 -1.83
C ASP A 74 -18.48 3.62 -0.54
N GLY A 75 -17.62 2.59 -0.55
CA GLY A 75 -16.73 2.28 0.56
C GLY A 75 -15.72 3.39 0.82
N LEU A 76 -14.98 3.83 -0.22
CA LEU A 76 -13.96 4.88 -0.10
C LEU A 76 -14.53 6.22 0.38
N VAL A 77 -15.72 6.61 -0.07
CA VAL A 77 -16.33 7.87 0.38
C VAL A 77 -16.72 7.86 1.86
N THR A 78 -16.75 6.71 2.51
CA THR A 78 -17.02 6.66 3.94
C THR A 78 -15.84 7.09 4.81
N TRP A 79 -14.61 7.16 4.27
CA TRP A 79 -13.42 7.43 5.08
C TRP A 79 -12.27 8.15 4.38
N LEU A 80 -12.08 7.96 3.05
CA LEU A 80 -10.88 8.43 2.37
C LEU A 80 -11.07 9.78 1.65
N GLY A 81 -12.26 10.05 1.12
CA GLY A 81 -12.57 11.31 0.44
C GLY A 81 -14.05 11.44 0.08
N PRO A 82 -14.55 12.67 -0.15
CA PRO A 82 -15.97 12.94 -0.40
C PRO A 82 -16.50 12.43 -1.73
N SER A 83 -15.62 12.13 -2.67
CA SER A 83 -15.93 11.53 -3.97
C SER A 83 -14.87 10.53 -4.33
N ALA A 84 -15.26 9.41 -4.94
CA ALA A 84 -14.34 8.33 -5.28
C ALA A 84 -14.67 7.70 -6.64
N LYS A 85 -13.64 7.14 -7.27
CA LYS A 85 -13.75 6.23 -8.42
C LYS A 85 -12.98 4.97 -8.10
N VAL A 86 -13.65 3.82 -8.23
CA VAL A 86 -13.00 2.51 -8.04
C VAL A 86 -13.43 1.60 -9.16
N ARG A 87 -12.45 1.05 -9.85
CA ARG A 87 -12.64 0.02 -10.84
C ARG A 87 -11.64 -1.10 -10.58
N MET A 88 -12.13 -2.21 -10.04
CA MET A 88 -11.32 -3.36 -9.63
C MET A 88 -10.92 -4.21 -10.84
N GLU A 89 -10.06 -3.64 -11.69
CA GLU A 89 -9.40 -4.30 -12.82
C GLU A 89 -7.95 -3.79 -12.92
N LEU A 90 -7.09 -4.48 -13.64
CA LEU A 90 -5.69 -4.04 -13.84
C LEU A 90 -5.65 -2.67 -14.53
N GLY A 91 -4.99 -1.71 -13.88
CA GLY A 91 -4.92 -0.33 -14.34
C GLY A 91 -6.18 0.51 -14.08
N GLY A 92 -7.24 -0.09 -13.50
CA GLY A 92 -8.46 0.61 -13.13
C GLY A 92 -8.23 1.70 -12.07
N GLU A 93 -9.09 2.69 -12.04
CA GLU A 93 -8.97 3.82 -11.11
C GLU A 93 -9.20 3.36 -9.66
N TRP A 94 -8.38 3.86 -8.77
CA TRP A 94 -8.56 3.83 -7.33
C TRP A 94 -8.26 5.22 -6.80
N GLU A 95 -9.25 6.10 -6.87
CA GLU A 95 -9.06 7.53 -6.71
C GLU A 95 -10.13 8.15 -5.82
N VAL A 96 -9.74 9.21 -5.10
CA VAL A 96 -10.64 10.10 -4.36
C VAL A 96 -10.39 11.54 -4.77
N SER A 97 -11.42 12.37 -4.70
CA SER A 97 -11.36 13.81 -4.98
C SER A 97 -11.96 14.62 -3.84
N PHE A 98 -11.34 15.75 -3.54
CA PHE A 98 -11.77 16.71 -2.51
C PHE A 98 -12.37 17.99 -3.11
N GLY A 99 -12.89 17.93 -4.32
CA GLY A 99 -13.41 19.06 -5.08
C GLY A 99 -12.47 19.47 -6.20
N ALA A 100 -12.14 20.78 -6.31
CA ALA A 100 -11.20 21.29 -7.31
C ALA A 100 -9.77 20.84 -6.99
N GLY A 101 -9.07 20.32 -7.98
CA GLY A 101 -7.71 19.80 -7.86
C GLY A 101 -7.56 18.40 -8.45
N ALA A 102 -6.31 17.95 -8.56
CA ALA A 102 -6.05 16.60 -9.04
C ALA A 102 -6.46 15.55 -8.00
N PRO A 103 -6.98 14.40 -8.45
CA PRO A 103 -7.35 13.31 -7.54
C PRO A 103 -6.12 12.78 -6.79
N ALA A 104 -6.37 12.23 -5.60
CA ALA A 104 -5.44 11.43 -4.84
C ALA A 104 -5.76 9.93 -5.06
N GLY A 105 -4.76 9.06 -4.88
CA GLY A 105 -4.93 7.61 -5.09
C GLY A 105 -4.04 7.10 -6.21
N GLY A 106 -4.60 6.37 -7.16
CA GLY A 106 -3.84 5.81 -8.29
C GLY A 106 -4.60 4.79 -9.11
N ASN A 107 -3.86 3.77 -9.54
CA ASN A 107 -4.42 2.70 -10.37
C ASN A 107 -4.21 1.34 -9.69
N VAL A 108 -5.18 0.47 -9.81
CA VAL A 108 -5.11 -0.92 -9.30
C VAL A 108 -4.02 -1.69 -10.05
N LEU A 109 -3.12 -2.33 -9.30
CA LEU A 109 -2.04 -3.17 -9.83
C LEU A 109 -2.36 -4.66 -9.69
N SER A 110 -2.83 -5.07 -8.52
CA SER A 110 -3.22 -6.45 -8.25
C SER A 110 -4.07 -6.52 -6.98
N TRP A 111 -4.81 -7.60 -6.82
CA TRP A 111 -5.57 -7.89 -5.60
C TRP A 111 -5.74 -9.38 -5.39
N LEU A 112 -5.90 -9.76 -4.14
CA LEU A 112 -6.43 -11.05 -3.69
C LEU A 112 -7.63 -10.71 -2.80
N PRO A 113 -8.84 -11.15 -3.13
CA PRO A 113 -10.04 -10.78 -2.39
C PRO A 113 -9.90 -11.01 -0.88
N MET A 114 -10.21 -9.99 -0.08
CA MET A 114 -10.12 -9.96 1.38
C MET A 114 -8.72 -10.14 1.99
N GLU A 115 -7.67 -10.29 1.16
CA GLU A 115 -6.31 -10.51 1.63
C GLU A 115 -5.39 -9.35 1.27
N MET A 116 -5.46 -8.84 0.03
CA MET A 116 -4.49 -7.87 -0.47
C MET A 116 -5.07 -7.00 -1.58
N LEU A 117 -4.70 -5.71 -1.56
CA LEU A 117 -4.86 -4.77 -2.67
C LEU A 117 -3.55 -4.03 -2.87
N SER A 118 -3.04 -3.97 -4.10
CA SER A 118 -1.93 -3.10 -4.44
C SER A 118 -2.35 -2.07 -5.50
N VAL A 119 -1.88 -0.85 -5.30
CA VAL A 119 -2.17 0.28 -6.19
C VAL A 119 -0.90 1.08 -6.46
N HIS A 120 -0.80 1.70 -7.62
CA HIS A 120 0.11 2.82 -7.78
C HIS A 120 -0.35 3.94 -6.82
N ALA A 121 0.58 4.54 -6.09
CA ALA A 121 0.29 5.65 -5.20
C ALA A 121 0.83 6.95 -5.79
N MET A 122 -0.08 7.88 -6.08
CA MET A 122 0.28 9.21 -6.57
C MET A 122 0.60 10.12 -5.40
N ALA A 123 1.77 10.76 -5.45
CA ALA A 123 2.12 11.82 -4.51
C ALA A 123 1.30 13.10 -4.80
N PRO A 124 1.17 14.03 -3.84
CA PRO A 124 0.61 15.36 -4.08
C PRO A 124 1.33 16.13 -5.20
N GLU A 125 0.65 17.12 -5.78
CA GLU A 125 1.14 17.87 -6.94
C GLU A 125 2.46 18.63 -6.69
N TRP A 126 2.75 18.98 -5.45
CA TRP A 126 4.01 19.64 -5.06
C TRP A 126 5.22 18.70 -4.97
N PHE A 127 5.03 17.41 -5.26
CA PHE A 127 6.07 16.42 -5.51
C PHE A 127 5.98 15.89 -6.94
N PRO A 128 6.25 16.71 -7.96
CA PRO A 128 5.95 16.39 -9.36
C PRO A 128 6.72 15.17 -9.89
N THR A 129 7.98 14.98 -9.45
CA THR A 129 8.79 13.82 -9.85
C THR A 129 8.25 12.53 -9.24
N VAL A 130 7.97 12.53 -7.94
CA VAL A 130 7.40 11.37 -7.24
C VAL A 130 6.00 11.05 -7.76
N ARG A 131 5.19 12.08 -8.07
CA ARG A 131 3.85 11.93 -8.65
C ARG A 131 3.88 11.29 -10.03
N ARG A 132 4.82 11.69 -10.89
CA ARG A 132 5.01 11.11 -12.23
C ARG A 132 5.51 9.67 -12.15
N ASP A 133 6.54 9.43 -11.34
CA ASP A 133 7.24 8.15 -11.26
C ASP A 133 6.50 7.12 -10.41
N ARG A 134 5.69 7.59 -9.46
CA ARG A 134 4.82 6.85 -8.54
C ARG A 134 5.57 5.90 -7.60
N THR A 135 4.96 5.64 -6.47
CA THR A 135 5.29 4.54 -5.56
C THR A 135 4.21 3.47 -5.66
N ILE A 136 4.40 2.36 -4.96
CA ILE A 136 3.42 1.29 -4.88
C ILE A 136 2.97 1.18 -3.43
N ALA A 137 1.67 1.27 -3.20
CA ALA A 137 1.05 0.98 -1.92
C ALA A 137 0.47 -0.44 -1.95
N VAL A 138 0.85 -1.25 -0.97
CA VAL A 138 0.34 -2.61 -0.79
C VAL A 138 -0.40 -2.69 0.53
N PHE A 139 -1.71 -2.83 0.47
CA PHE A 139 -2.56 -3.07 1.62
C PHE A 139 -2.73 -4.57 1.83
N ARG A 140 -2.61 -5.02 3.09
CA ARG A 140 -2.93 -6.39 3.50
C ARG A 140 -3.97 -6.36 4.60
N PHE A 141 -4.89 -7.32 4.54
CA PHE A 141 -6.03 -7.43 5.44
C PHE A 141 -5.95 -8.79 6.14
N GLU A 142 -5.90 -8.78 7.46
CA GLU A 142 -5.74 -9.98 8.28
C GLU A 142 -6.78 -9.97 9.40
N PRO A 143 -7.73 -10.90 9.43
CA PRO A 143 -8.63 -11.03 10.58
C PRO A 143 -7.82 -11.41 11.82
N VAL A 144 -7.99 -10.66 12.92
CA VAL A 144 -7.29 -10.90 14.20
C VAL A 144 -8.27 -11.16 15.36
N GLY A 145 -9.56 -11.21 15.06
CA GLY A 145 -10.67 -11.49 15.95
C GLY A 145 -11.99 -11.52 15.18
N GLU A 146 -13.08 -11.87 15.81
CA GLU A 146 -14.40 -11.98 15.15
C GLU A 146 -14.82 -10.69 14.43
N ARG A 147 -14.52 -9.55 15.01
CA ARG A 147 -14.83 -8.22 14.47
C ARG A 147 -13.61 -7.29 14.55
N GLN A 148 -12.46 -7.81 14.24
CA GLN A 148 -11.23 -7.05 14.22
C GLN A 148 -10.39 -7.46 13.03
N THR A 149 -9.96 -6.47 12.25
CA THR A 149 -9.08 -6.68 11.11
C THR A 149 -7.83 -5.83 11.29
N ARG A 150 -6.67 -6.47 11.17
CA ARG A 150 -5.40 -5.78 11.04
C ARG A 150 -5.22 -5.36 9.59
N VAL A 151 -5.02 -4.07 9.37
CA VAL A 151 -4.68 -3.48 8.08
C VAL A 151 -3.22 -3.07 8.11
N ARG A 152 -2.43 -3.61 7.17
CA ARG A 152 -1.04 -3.21 6.95
C ARG A 152 -0.92 -2.51 5.62
N LEU A 153 -0.22 -1.39 5.61
CA LEU A 153 0.19 -0.67 4.40
C LEU A 153 1.70 -0.74 4.30
N ALA A 154 2.22 -1.33 3.22
CA ALA A 154 3.62 -1.19 2.83
C ALA A 154 3.70 -0.27 1.61
N GLN A 155 4.46 0.82 1.70
CA GLN A 155 4.73 1.68 0.55
C GLN A 155 6.18 1.53 0.13
N ILE A 156 6.38 1.14 -1.14
CA ILE A 156 7.65 0.76 -1.75
C ILE A 156 7.86 1.47 -3.10
N GLY A 157 9.03 1.28 -3.72
CA GLY A 157 9.35 1.93 -5.00
C GLY A 157 9.93 3.33 -4.83
N TRP A 158 10.44 3.65 -3.65
CA TRP A 158 11.13 4.90 -3.37
C TRP A 158 12.48 4.97 -4.09
N LYS A 159 12.82 6.14 -4.57
CA LYS A 159 14.09 6.44 -5.23
C LYS A 159 14.92 7.40 -4.38
N ASP A 160 16.16 7.64 -4.78
CA ASP A 160 17.03 8.62 -4.14
C ASP A 160 16.78 10.03 -4.71
N GLY A 161 17.07 11.04 -3.92
CA GLY A 161 17.00 12.44 -4.29
C GLY A 161 16.17 13.28 -3.31
N GLU A 162 16.43 14.57 -3.29
CA GLU A 162 15.87 15.52 -2.32
C GLU A 162 14.33 15.55 -2.33
N GLU A 163 13.70 15.51 -3.52
CA GLU A 163 12.24 15.47 -3.62
C GLU A 163 11.69 14.16 -3.03
N TRP A 164 12.37 13.03 -3.29
CA TRP A 164 12.02 11.73 -2.75
C TRP A 164 12.17 11.67 -1.24
N ASP A 165 13.20 12.33 -0.67
CA ASP A 165 13.41 12.42 0.77
C ASP A 165 12.26 13.16 1.45
N ARG A 166 11.91 14.34 0.93
CA ARG A 166 10.79 15.14 1.44
C ARG A 166 9.46 14.42 1.30
N ALA A 167 9.24 13.76 0.15
CA ALA A 167 8.02 13.00 -0.09
C ALA A 167 7.90 11.79 0.85
N PHE A 168 9.02 11.10 1.15
CA PHE A 168 9.05 9.98 2.08
C PHE A 168 8.59 10.40 3.49
N GLU A 169 9.12 11.50 4.00
CA GLU A 169 8.73 12.05 5.31
C GLU A 169 7.28 12.54 5.33
N TYR A 170 6.87 13.24 4.28
CA TYR A 170 5.50 13.73 4.16
C TYR A 170 4.49 12.59 4.09
N LEU A 171 4.73 11.60 3.24
CA LEU A 171 3.82 10.48 3.04
C LEU A 171 3.83 9.49 4.20
N GLY A 172 4.92 9.39 4.96
CA GLY A 172 4.95 8.63 6.21
C GLY A 172 3.88 9.13 7.20
N LYS A 173 3.81 10.45 7.40
CA LYS A 173 2.80 11.10 8.25
C LYS A 173 1.40 11.06 7.63
N GLY A 174 1.31 11.29 6.32
CA GLY A 174 0.05 11.29 5.57
C GLY A 174 -0.62 9.93 5.56
N ASN A 175 0.14 8.86 5.37
CA ASN A 175 -0.37 7.49 5.40
C ASN A 175 -0.80 7.06 6.81
N ALA A 176 -0.12 7.55 7.85
CA ALA A 176 -0.56 7.31 9.22
C ALA A 176 -1.92 7.97 9.47
N GLU A 177 -2.12 9.21 9.00
CA GLU A 177 -3.44 9.86 9.10
C GLU A 177 -4.50 9.14 8.25
N LEU A 178 -4.16 8.67 7.05
CA LEU A 178 -5.04 7.86 6.22
C LEU A 178 -5.55 6.63 6.99
N LEU A 179 -4.68 5.85 7.61
CA LEU A 179 -5.08 4.68 8.40
C LEU A 179 -5.82 5.06 9.70
N ASN A 180 -5.54 6.21 10.29
CA ASN A 180 -6.32 6.75 11.41
C ASN A 180 -7.74 7.10 10.98
N MET A 181 -7.95 7.66 9.78
CA MET A 181 -9.28 7.91 9.22
C MET A 181 -10.04 6.60 9.03
N LEU A 182 -9.38 5.55 8.53
CA LEU A 182 -9.97 4.22 8.42
C LEU A 182 -10.40 3.68 9.80
N HIS A 183 -9.53 3.81 10.81
CA HIS A 183 -9.85 3.39 12.17
C HIS A 183 -11.09 4.12 12.69
N ARG A 184 -11.12 5.46 12.60
CA ARG A 184 -12.28 6.28 13.00
C ARG A 184 -13.55 5.88 12.27
N ARG A 185 -13.46 5.61 10.96
CA ARG A 185 -14.61 5.13 10.17
C ARG A 185 -15.31 3.95 10.81
N PHE A 186 -14.56 2.99 11.34
CA PHE A 186 -15.12 1.78 11.93
C PHE A 186 -15.42 1.91 13.43
N ALA A 187 -14.73 2.79 14.14
CA ALA A 187 -14.94 3.06 15.56
C ALA A 187 -16.10 4.05 15.81
N GLU A 188 -16.27 5.06 14.95
CA GLU A 188 -17.13 6.21 15.17
C GLU A 188 -18.22 6.37 14.08
N GLY A 189 -18.05 5.73 12.93
CA GLY A 189 -18.96 5.83 11.78
C GLY A 189 -18.36 6.54 10.58
N PRO A 190 -19.13 6.69 9.49
CA PRO A 190 -18.69 7.36 8.27
C PRO A 190 -18.30 8.82 8.51
N THR A 191 -17.26 9.27 7.78
CA THR A 191 -16.80 10.67 7.82
C THR A 191 -17.89 11.62 7.32
N ASP A 192 -18.26 12.62 8.12
CA ASP A 192 -19.08 13.75 7.67
C ASP A 192 -18.21 14.75 6.89
N TRP A 193 -18.06 14.51 5.59
CA TRP A 193 -17.26 15.36 4.70
C TRP A 193 -17.77 16.80 4.65
N LYS A 194 -19.09 17.02 4.78
CA LYS A 194 -19.67 18.36 4.78
C LYS A 194 -19.20 19.15 6.00
N ALA A 195 -19.27 18.54 7.18
CA ALA A 195 -18.76 19.16 8.39
C ALA A 195 -17.24 19.32 8.38
N MET A 196 -16.50 18.34 7.81
CA MET A 196 -15.04 18.40 7.74
C MET A 196 -14.54 19.51 6.81
N MET A 197 -15.21 19.74 5.67
CA MET A 197 -14.85 20.75 4.68
C MET A 197 -15.46 22.13 4.92
N ALA A 198 -16.40 22.27 5.88
CA ALA A 198 -16.98 23.54 6.26
C ALA A 198 -15.89 24.50 6.77
N LYS A 199 -15.99 25.77 6.38
CA LYS A 199 -15.08 26.81 6.87
C LYS A 199 -15.19 26.97 8.39
N PRO A 200 -14.14 27.47 9.08
CA PRO A 200 -14.17 27.67 10.53
C PRO A 200 -15.37 28.48 11.04
N ALA A 201 -15.82 29.49 10.29
CA ALA A 201 -16.99 30.30 10.61
C ALA A 201 -18.29 29.47 10.64
N ASP A 202 -18.47 28.58 9.65
CA ASP A 202 -19.68 27.73 9.55
C ASP A 202 -19.71 26.64 10.63
N ARG A 203 -18.54 26.31 11.23
CA ARG A 203 -18.42 25.35 12.33
C ARG A 203 -18.81 25.95 13.67
N ALA A 204 -18.58 27.25 13.88
CA ALA A 204 -18.92 27.97 15.12
C ALA A 204 -20.45 28.05 15.30
N GLU A 205 -21.20 28.43 14.27
CA GLU A 205 -22.66 28.53 14.31
C GLU A 205 -23.40 27.23 14.64
N LYS A 206 -22.78 26.07 14.29
CA LYS A 206 -23.39 24.75 14.52
C LYS A 206 -23.19 24.24 15.96
N LYS A 207 -22.30 24.88 16.76
CA LYS A 207 -22.06 24.54 18.17
C LYS A 207 -22.93 25.34 19.14
N GLU A 208 -23.57 26.42 18.67
CA GLU A 208 -24.41 27.31 19.49
C GLU A 208 -25.91 27.02 19.35
N LYS A 209 -26.30 26.04 18.56
CA LYS A 209 -27.68 25.53 18.41
C LYS A 209 -27.80 24.11 18.98
#